data_9e5903dbe290221dbb0751282f939b9e
#
_entry.id   9e5903dbe290221dbb0751282f939b9e
#
_cell.length_a   1.000
_cell.length_b   1.000
_cell.length_c   1.000
_cell.angle_alpha   90.00
_cell.angle_beta   90.00
_cell.angle_gamma   90.00
#
_symmetry.space_group_name_H-M   'P 1'
#
loop_
_entity.id
_entity.type
_entity.pdbx_description
1 polymer ?
#
loop_
_entity_poly.entity_id
_entity_poly.type
_entity_poly.pdbx_seq_one_letter_code
_entity_poly.pdbx_strand_id
1 'polypeptide(L)'
;IILNDKIVNNQNVFVAPEKRNCSLVFQDYALFPNMSMSKNIYFGEDSSTNTDRVKQLIEITDIKKIMEKFPHECSGGEQQRVALVRSLAINPKIILMDEPLSNLDYDLKENLGTVIRKIIKKFNTTAIIVTHDINDAMKISDRIVVIDDGFIVQIGLPNELYNNPKSKKVALLFGETNFIPLSMMPDEKNYFIDSKTKQSFISVRPNQFKIFNKNSLGSENVFSGEIQSIKEVASKIQIELKCENLFLTIFLDRSENLIQGQELKVIVI
;
A
#
# COMPACT_ATOMS: atom_id res chain seq x y z
N ILE A 1 5.55 24.43 -4.94
CA ILE A 1 5.67 23.53 -3.79
C ILE A 1 5.56 24.37 -2.52
N ILE A 2 4.69 23.95 -1.61
CA ILE A 2 4.49 24.60 -0.30
C ILE A 2 4.80 23.53 0.76
N LEU A 3 5.67 23.87 1.71
CA LEU A 3 6.01 23.03 2.87
C LEU A 3 5.80 23.85 4.15
N ASN A 4 4.98 23.36 5.08
CA ASN A 4 4.68 24.08 6.36
C ASN A 4 4.28 25.54 6.12
N ASP A 5 3.31 25.76 5.22
CA ASP A 5 2.78 27.07 4.82
C ASP A 5 3.80 28.04 4.17
N LYS A 6 5.00 27.56 3.88
CA LYS A 6 6.04 28.34 3.16
C LYS A 6 6.19 27.87 1.73
N ILE A 7 6.20 28.80 0.79
CA ILE A 7 6.54 28.49 -0.60
C ILE A 7 8.04 28.20 -0.67
N VAL A 8 8.39 26.96 -1.07
CA VAL A 8 9.78 26.53 -1.25
C VAL A 8 10.18 26.43 -2.71
N ASN A 9 9.20 26.36 -3.63
CA ASN A 9 9.46 26.38 -5.06
C ASN A 9 8.22 26.90 -5.82
N ASN A 10 8.41 27.95 -6.61
CA ASN A 10 7.47 28.46 -7.61
C ASN A 10 8.28 29.20 -8.70
N GLN A 11 7.60 29.98 -9.55
CA GLN A 11 8.26 30.77 -10.62
C GLN A 11 9.27 31.80 -10.08
N ASN A 12 9.09 32.30 -8.86
CA ASN A 12 9.88 33.40 -8.28
C ASN A 12 10.71 32.99 -7.06
N VAL A 13 10.48 31.80 -6.49
CA VAL A 13 11.11 31.32 -5.25
C VAL A 13 11.72 29.96 -5.47
N PHE A 14 12.99 29.79 -5.15
CA PHE A 14 13.66 28.51 -5.05
C PHE A 14 14.45 28.46 -3.74
N VAL A 15 13.94 27.65 -2.80
CA VAL A 15 14.67 27.34 -1.56
C VAL A 15 15.52 26.11 -1.80
N ALA A 16 16.80 26.18 -1.53
CA ALA A 16 17.72 25.06 -1.69
C ALA A 16 17.27 23.85 -0.83
N PRO A 17 17.41 22.61 -1.31
CA PRO A 17 16.86 21.41 -0.65
C PRO A 17 17.26 21.29 0.83
N GLU A 18 18.51 21.56 1.18
CA GLU A 18 19.05 21.50 2.54
C GLU A 18 18.39 22.50 3.51
N LYS A 19 17.71 23.54 2.98
CA LYS A 19 16.98 24.54 3.78
C LYS A 19 15.47 24.26 3.88
N ARG A 20 15.00 23.14 3.33
CA ARG A 20 13.55 22.83 3.26
C ARG A 20 13.00 22.10 4.48
N ASN A 21 13.82 21.78 5.47
CA ASN A 21 13.45 20.98 6.65
C ASN A 21 12.76 19.65 6.25
N CYS A 22 13.28 19.00 5.23
CA CYS A 22 12.88 17.68 4.77
C CYS A 22 14.10 16.79 4.63
N SER A 23 13.90 15.48 4.79
CA SER A 23 14.93 14.46 4.56
C SER A 23 14.48 13.46 3.51
N LEU A 24 15.42 12.74 2.94
CA LEU A 24 15.17 11.73 1.90
C LEU A 24 15.90 10.43 2.27
N VAL A 25 15.18 9.33 2.18
CA VAL A 25 15.71 7.96 2.20
C VAL A 25 15.68 7.44 0.77
N PHE A 26 16.85 7.19 0.22
CA PHE A 26 17.02 6.64 -1.12
C PHE A 26 16.84 5.12 -1.13
N GLN A 27 16.49 4.57 -2.27
CA GLN A 27 16.31 3.13 -2.48
C GLN A 27 17.60 2.32 -2.23
N ASP A 28 18.77 2.89 -2.53
CA ASP A 28 20.11 2.30 -2.32
C ASP A 28 20.72 2.67 -0.96
N TYR A 29 19.90 3.22 -0.04
CA TYR A 29 20.25 3.66 1.30
C TYR A 29 21.24 4.81 1.37
N ALA A 30 22.07 5.05 0.36
CA ALA A 30 23.09 6.08 0.24
C ALA A 30 23.95 6.24 1.52
N LEU A 31 24.33 5.12 2.15
CA LEU A 31 25.25 5.14 3.29
C LEU A 31 26.69 5.40 2.83
N PHE A 32 27.45 6.13 3.64
CA PHE A 32 28.87 6.36 3.39
C PHE A 32 29.66 5.07 3.68
N PRO A 33 30.27 4.43 2.67
CA PRO A 33 30.86 3.09 2.83
C PRO A 33 32.10 3.08 3.72
N ASN A 34 32.77 4.19 3.87
CA ASN A 34 34.01 4.39 4.68
C ASN A 34 33.72 4.89 6.09
N MET A 35 32.47 4.94 6.49
CA MET A 35 32.05 5.34 7.83
C MET A 35 31.36 4.19 8.53
N SER A 36 31.57 4.05 9.86
CA SER A 36 30.76 3.13 10.65
C SER A 36 29.29 3.54 10.65
N MET A 37 28.39 2.62 11.04
CA MET A 37 26.95 2.92 11.14
C MET A 37 26.70 4.08 12.10
N SER A 38 27.43 4.14 13.22
CA SER A 38 27.40 5.28 14.15
C SER A 38 27.73 6.58 13.44
N LYS A 39 28.86 6.64 12.73
CA LYS A 39 29.26 7.84 11.99
C LYS A 39 28.29 8.22 10.89
N ASN A 40 27.66 7.26 10.23
CA ASN A 40 26.59 7.52 9.27
C ASN A 40 25.39 8.20 9.91
N ILE A 41 24.93 7.73 11.08
CA ILE A 41 23.79 8.29 11.80
C ILE A 41 24.06 9.74 12.23
N TYR A 42 25.23 9.98 12.78
CA TYR A 42 25.61 11.30 13.29
C TYR A 42 26.22 12.21 12.21
N PHE A 43 26.24 11.78 10.94
CA PHE A 43 26.70 12.61 9.84
C PHE A 43 25.74 13.77 9.60
N GLY A 44 26.24 14.99 9.70
CA GLY A 44 25.40 16.21 9.64
C GLY A 44 24.83 16.64 10.99
N GLU A 45 25.30 16.02 12.07
CA GLU A 45 25.00 16.47 13.42
C GLU A 45 25.57 17.88 13.63
N ASP A 46 24.70 18.77 14.04
CA ASP A 46 25.07 20.09 14.55
C ASP A 46 24.68 20.19 16.02
N SER A 47 25.00 21.34 16.65
CA SER A 47 24.68 21.61 18.06
C SER A 47 23.18 21.52 18.40
N SER A 48 22.30 21.39 17.40
CA SER A 48 20.84 21.25 17.53
C SER A 48 20.35 19.80 17.51
N THR A 49 21.20 18.83 17.21
CA THR A 49 20.83 17.42 17.14
C THR A 49 20.37 16.92 18.51
N ASN A 50 19.13 16.46 18.59
CA ASN A 50 18.56 15.94 19.83
C ASN A 50 19.07 14.53 20.09
N THR A 51 20.09 14.40 20.92
CA THR A 51 20.75 13.13 21.30
C THR A 51 19.76 12.11 21.87
N ASP A 52 18.73 12.54 22.62
CA ASP A 52 17.74 11.64 23.19
C ASP A 52 16.78 11.10 22.13
N ARG A 53 16.47 11.89 21.10
CA ARG A 53 15.72 11.44 19.92
C ARG A 53 16.49 10.34 19.18
N VAL A 54 17.77 10.56 18.91
CA VAL A 54 18.62 9.58 18.22
C VAL A 54 18.72 8.29 19.03
N LYS A 55 18.91 8.34 20.33
CA LYS A 55 18.91 7.16 21.20
C LYS A 55 17.60 6.38 21.08
N GLN A 56 16.45 7.06 21.12
CA GLN A 56 15.15 6.41 20.97
C GLN A 56 14.96 5.79 19.58
N LEU A 57 15.46 6.43 18.52
CA LEU A 57 15.42 5.87 17.16
C LEU A 57 16.27 4.60 17.08
N ILE A 58 17.49 4.59 17.64
CA ILE A 58 18.39 3.43 17.70
C ILE A 58 17.72 2.25 18.44
N GLU A 59 17.02 2.53 19.56
CA GLU A 59 16.29 1.50 20.32
C GLU A 59 15.11 0.93 19.53
N ILE A 60 14.29 1.80 18.90
CA ILE A 60 13.11 1.36 18.14
C ILE A 60 13.51 0.52 16.92
N THR A 61 14.62 0.84 16.29
CA THR A 61 15.12 0.16 15.08
C THR A 61 16.02 -1.04 15.39
N ASP A 62 16.34 -1.28 16.66
CA ASP A 62 17.21 -2.38 17.12
C ASP A 62 18.56 -2.46 16.39
N ILE A 63 19.21 -1.32 16.19
CA ILE A 63 20.51 -1.25 15.48
C ILE A 63 21.71 -1.08 16.42
N LYS A 64 21.51 -1.09 17.75
CA LYS A 64 22.56 -0.84 18.73
C LYS A 64 23.78 -1.76 18.56
N LYS A 65 23.55 -3.02 18.17
CA LYS A 65 24.62 -4.04 18.04
C LYS A 65 25.53 -3.82 16.83
N ILE A 66 25.10 -3.02 15.85
CA ILE A 66 25.81 -2.81 14.59
C ILE A 66 26.45 -1.42 14.48
N MET A 67 26.39 -0.61 15.53
CA MET A 67 26.85 0.80 15.50
C MET A 67 28.30 0.97 15.08
N GLU A 68 29.17 0.03 15.44
CA GLU A 68 30.60 0.08 15.11
C GLU A 68 30.96 -0.60 13.79
N LYS A 69 30.00 -1.32 13.17
CA LYS A 69 30.18 -1.98 11.87
C LYS A 69 30.15 -0.98 10.72
N PHE A 70 30.76 -1.40 9.60
CA PHE A 70 30.68 -0.68 8.32
C PHE A 70 29.52 -1.21 7.46
N PRO A 71 29.04 -0.45 6.46
CA PRO A 71 27.93 -0.88 5.60
C PRO A 71 28.13 -2.27 4.99
N HIS A 72 29.30 -2.59 4.49
CA HIS A 72 29.60 -3.88 3.87
C HIS A 72 29.57 -5.09 4.83
N GLU A 73 29.54 -4.84 6.15
CA GLU A 73 29.46 -5.87 7.20
C GLU A 73 28.02 -6.10 7.68
N CYS A 74 27.03 -5.40 7.08
CA CYS A 74 25.64 -5.40 7.52
C CYS A 74 24.70 -5.87 6.42
N SER A 75 23.60 -6.53 6.81
CA SER A 75 22.54 -6.89 5.89
C SER A 75 21.82 -5.67 5.30
N GLY A 76 21.16 -5.82 4.16
CA GLY A 76 20.39 -4.75 3.54
C GLY A 76 19.34 -4.14 4.48
N GLY A 77 18.61 -4.97 5.25
CA GLY A 77 17.66 -4.49 6.24
C GLY A 77 18.29 -3.72 7.40
N GLU A 78 19.51 -4.09 7.83
CA GLU A 78 20.27 -3.32 8.82
C GLU A 78 20.72 -1.97 8.27
N GLN A 79 21.25 -1.95 7.03
CA GLN A 79 21.64 -0.73 6.35
C GLN A 79 20.46 0.23 6.19
N GLN A 80 19.31 -0.29 5.82
CA GLN A 80 18.10 0.48 5.65
C GLN A 80 17.59 1.11 6.94
N ARG A 81 17.60 0.36 8.06
CA ARG A 81 17.28 0.91 9.38
C ARG A 81 18.23 2.04 9.78
N VAL A 82 19.52 1.92 9.48
CA VAL A 82 20.50 2.99 9.71
C VAL A 82 20.21 4.22 8.84
N ALA A 83 19.91 4.04 7.55
CA ALA A 83 19.54 5.14 6.65
C ALA A 83 18.29 5.88 7.13
N LEU A 84 17.28 5.14 7.62
CA LEU A 84 16.07 5.69 8.23
C LEU A 84 16.41 6.52 9.47
N VAL A 85 17.21 5.98 10.38
CA VAL A 85 17.63 6.70 11.61
C VAL A 85 18.42 7.96 11.25
N ARG A 86 19.41 7.88 10.34
CA ARG A 86 20.16 9.04 9.83
C ARG A 86 19.24 10.14 9.32
N SER A 87 18.26 9.77 8.49
CA SER A 87 17.32 10.73 7.91
C SER A 87 16.40 11.39 8.94
N LEU A 88 16.14 10.73 10.07
CA LEU A 88 15.28 11.22 11.15
C LEU A 88 16.04 11.90 12.28
N ALA A 89 17.37 11.71 12.35
CA ALA A 89 18.23 12.28 13.39
C ALA A 89 18.18 13.83 13.42
N ILE A 90 18.12 14.45 12.24
CA ILE A 90 18.03 15.90 12.06
C ILE A 90 16.63 16.49 12.35
N ASN A 91 15.72 15.69 12.87
CA ASN A 91 14.34 16.09 13.22
C ASN A 91 13.56 16.77 12.06
N PRO A 92 13.48 16.14 10.88
CA PRO A 92 12.80 16.75 9.74
C PRO A 92 11.28 16.81 10.00
N LYS A 93 10.62 17.84 9.46
CA LYS A 93 9.15 17.92 9.46
C LYS A 93 8.52 16.95 8.46
N ILE A 94 9.22 16.69 7.35
CA ILE A 94 8.79 15.79 6.29
C ILE A 94 9.93 14.84 5.95
N ILE A 95 9.62 13.56 5.88
CA ILE A 95 10.52 12.53 5.35
C ILE A 95 9.96 11.98 4.04
N LEU A 96 10.78 11.94 3.02
CA LEU A 96 10.50 11.32 1.73
C LEU A 96 11.21 9.97 1.70
N MET A 97 10.55 8.92 1.26
CA MET A 97 11.12 7.58 1.15
C MET A 97 10.82 7.02 -0.23
N ASP A 98 11.87 6.66 -0.96
CA ASP A 98 11.75 6.07 -2.28
C ASP A 98 11.97 4.57 -2.18
N GLU A 99 10.88 3.80 -2.40
CA GLU A 99 10.86 2.33 -2.33
C GLU A 99 11.52 1.73 -1.07
N PRO A 100 11.17 2.18 0.14
CA PRO A 100 11.91 1.83 1.36
C PRO A 100 11.80 0.36 1.76
N LEU A 101 11.01 -0.46 1.09
CA LEU A 101 10.82 -1.87 1.42
C LEU A 101 11.13 -2.83 0.25
N SER A 102 11.53 -2.31 -0.93
CA SER A 102 11.59 -3.09 -2.18
C SER A 102 12.63 -4.22 -2.18
N ASN A 103 13.76 -4.05 -1.48
CA ASN A 103 14.89 -4.99 -1.51
C ASN A 103 14.91 -5.97 -0.33
N LEU A 104 13.78 -6.14 0.37
CA LEU A 104 13.67 -6.97 1.56
C LEU A 104 12.83 -8.22 1.29
N ASP A 105 13.15 -9.32 1.99
CA ASP A 105 12.25 -10.46 2.08
C ASP A 105 10.99 -10.13 2.87
N TYR A 106 10.00 -11.03 2.83
CA TYR A 106 8.68 -10.80 3.40
C TYR A 106 8.71 -10.44 4.89
N ASP A 107 9.45 -11.19 5.70
CA ASP A 107 9.50 -11.00 7.16
C ASP A 107 10.18 -9.68 7.53
N LEU A 108 11.24 -9.32 6.84
CA LEU A 108 11.93 -8.04 7.02
C LEU A 108 11.07 -6.86 6.59
N LYS A 109 10.31 -6.97 5.49
CA LYS A 109 9.32 -5.96 5.05
C LYS A 109 8.28 -5.70 6.12
N GLU A 110 7.65 -6.75 6.66
CA GLU A 110 6.63 -6.65 7.70
C GLU A 110 7.16 -5.94 8.94
N ASN A 111 8.35 -6.35 9.40
CA ASN A 111 9.00 -5.74 10.55
C ASN A 111 9.33 -4.26 10.31
N LEU A 112 9.96 -3.94 9.19
CA LEU A 112 10.39 -2.57 8.91
C LEU A 112 9.20 -1.64 8.65
N GLY A 113 8.17 -2.09 7.95
CA GLY A 113 6.92 -1.33 7.76
C GLY A 113 6.29 -0.92 9.10
N THR A 114 6.24 -1.87 10.05
CA THR A 114 5.75 -1.63 11.42
C THR A 114 6.64 -0.61 12.16
N VAL A 115 7.96 -0.74 12.04
CA VAL A 115 8.94 0.18 12.63
C VAL A 115 8.77 1.59 12.06
N ILE A 116 8.68 1.72 10.73
CA ILE A 116 8.45 3.02 10.06
C ILE A 116 7.19 3.67 10.61
N ARG A 117 6.06 2.95 10.62
CA ARG A 117 4.78 3.49 11.12
C ARG A 117 4.85 3.92 12.59
N LYS A 118 5.50 3.12 13.45
CA LYS A 118 5.74 3.44 14.87
C LYS A 118 6.55 4.71 15.05
N ILE A 119 7.62 4.87 14.29
CA ILE A 119 8.50 6.05 14.35
C ILE A 119 7.76 7.29 13.90
N ILE A 120 7.11 7.25 12.73
CA ILE A 120 6.37 8.40 12.17
C ILE A 120 5.33 8.91 13.16
N LYS A 121 4.56 8.00 13.78
CA LYS A 121 3.56 8.35 14.79
C LYS A 121 4.18 8.90 16.07
N LYS A 122 5.23 8.24 16.60
CA LYS A 122 5.88 8.65 17.85
C LYS A 122 6.49 10.05 17.76
N PHE A 123 7.10 10.37 16.62
CA PHE A 123 7.77 11.64 16.42
C PHE A 123 6.96 12.69 15.67
N ASN A 124 5.69 12.39 15.37
CA ASN A 124 4.76 13.27 14.65
C ASN A 124 5.38 13.86 13.37
N THR A 125 6.05 13.00 12.58
CA THR A 125 6.71 13.37 11.33
C THR A 125 5.78 13.03 10.17
N THR A 126 5.62 13.96 9.21
CA THR A 126 4.90 13.64 7.96
C THR A 126 5.79 12.80 7.05
N ALA A 127 5.27 11.68 6.54
CA ALA A 127 6.00 10.83 5.59
C ALA A 127 5.29 10.78 4.25
N ILE A 128 6.07 10.87 3.17
CA ILE A 128 5.63 10.56 1.82
C ILE A 128 6.46 9.36 1.36
N ILE A 129 5.79 8.26 1.04
CA ILE A 129 6.42 7.01 0.66
C ILE A 129 6.00 6.70 -0.77
N VAL A 130 6.96 6.49 -1.65
CA VAL A 130 6.75 5.98 -3.01
C VAL A 130 6.98 4.48 -2.98
N THR A 131 6.03 3.71 -3.47
CA THR A 131 6.14 2.25 -3.62
C THR A 131 5.28 1.77 -4.78
N HIS A 132 5.70 0.70 -5.43
CA HIS A 132 4.89 -0.04 -6.40
C HIS A 132 4.17 -1.24 -5.76
N ASP A 133 4.48 -1.57 -4.49
CA ASP A 133 3.82 -2.65 -3.75
C ASP A 133 2.59 -2.12 -3.01
N ILE A 134 1.42 -2.51 -3.51
CA ILE A 134 0.14 -2.06 -2.93
C ILE A 134 -0.07 -2.58 -1.50
N ASN A 135 0.48 -3.74 -1.16
CA ASN A 135 0.36 -4.30 0.18
C ASN A 135 1.13 -3.43 1.19
N ASP A 136 2.34 -2.97 0.80
CA ASP A 136 3.11 -2.04 1.62
C ASP A 136 2.33 -0.73 1.80
N ALA A 137 1.81 -0.15 0.71
CA ALA A 137 1.01 1.07 0.76
C ALA A 137 -0.22 0.92 1.68
N MET A 138 -0.96 -0.18 1.55
CA MET A 138 -2.16 -0.47 2.36
C MET A 138 -1.88 -0.58 3.86
N LYS A 139 -0.71 -1.14 4.22
CA LYS A 139 -0.34 -1.39 5.63
C LYS A 139 0.20 -0.17 6.35
N ILE A 140 1.04 0.60 5.68
CA ILE A 140 1.81 1.66 6.36
C ILE A 140 1.21 3.06 6.20
N SER A 141 0.39 3.32 5.20
CA SER A 141 -0.11 4.66 4.93
C SER A 141 -1.47 4.96 5.56
N ASP A 142 -1.67 6.21 5.93
CA ASP A 142 -2.96 6.74 6.36
C ASP A 142 -3.81 7.18 5.15
N ARG A 143 -3.14 7.58 4.04
CA ARG A 143 -3.77 7.93 2.75
C ARG A 143 -2.89 7.44 1.61
N ILE A 144 -3.52 6.99 0.53
CA ILE A 144 -2.84 6.57 -0.68
C ILE A 144 -3.18 7.53 -1.82
N VAL A 145 -2.17 7.87 -2.60
CA VAL A 145 -2.29 8.63 -3.87
C VAL A 145 -1.93 7.68 -5.00
N VAL A 146 -2.89 7.37 -5.85
CA VAL A 146 -2.64 6.58 -7.07
C VAL A 146 -2.29 7.53 -8.20
N ILE A 147 -1.11 7.31 -8.79
CA ILE A 147 -0.60 8.08 -9.92
C ILE A 147 -0.55 7.18 -11.14
N ASP A 148 -0.97 7.69 -12.28
CA ASP A 148 -0.91 7.04 -13.57
C ASP A 148 -0.58 8.05 -14.67
N ASP A 149 0.41 7.73 -15.52
CA ASP A 149 0.89 8.60 -16.58
C ASP A 149 1.17 10.07 -16.14
N GLY A 150 1.69 10.22 -14.92
CA GLY A 150 2.00 11.53 -14.32
C GLY A 150 0.80 12.28 -13.74
N PHE A 151 -0.40 11.72 -13.78
CA PHE A 151 -1.62 12.32 -13.23
C PHE A 151 -2.10 11.60 -11.99
N ILE A 152 -2.67 12.35 -11.05
CA ILE A 152 -3.34 11.76 -9.89
C ILE A 152 -4.70 11.20 -10.33
N VAL A 153 -4.87 9.89 -10.21
CA VAL A 153 -6.11 9.17 -10.59
C VAL A 153 -7.10 9.13 -9.42
N GLN A 154 -6.61 8.83 -8.23
CA GLN A 154 -7.44 8.77 -7.03
C GLN A 154 -6.61 9.02 -5.78
N ILE A 155 -7.21 9.68 -4.80
CA ILE A 155 -6.67 9.86 -3.44
C ILE A 155 -7.73 9.40 -2.44
N GLY A 156 -7.34 8.65 -1.42
CA GLY A 156 -8.27 8.24 -0.36
C GLY A 156 -7.61 7.41 0.73
N LEU A 157 -8.41 6.95 1.67
CA LEU A 157 -8.00 5.95 2.66
C LEU A 157 -7.76 4.60 1.96
N PRO A 158 -6.87 3.73 2.47
CA PRO A 158 -6.64 2.40 1.88
C PRO A 158 -7.93 1.62 1.61
N ASN A 159 -8.81 1.50 2.61
CA ASN A 159 -10.09 0.80 2.46
C ASN A 159 -11.04 1.46 1.45
N GLU A 160 -10.99 2.78 1.31
CA GLU A 160 -11.80 3.50 0.35
C GLU A 160 -11.38 3.20 -1.09
N LEU A 161 -10.06 3.17 -1.37
CA LEU A 161 -9.56 2.82 -2.70
C LEU A 161 -9.84 1.34 -3.05
N TYR A 162 -9.77 0.46 -2.06
CA TYR A 162 -10.06 -0.96 -2.23
C TYR A 162 -11.53 -1.23 -2.56
N ASN A 163 -12.46 -0.59 -1.82
CA ASN A 163 -13.90 -0.85 -1.94
C ASN A 163 -14.56 0.03 -3.01
N ASN A 164 -14.09 1.27 -3.20
CA ASN A 164 -14.71 2.28 -4.07
C ASN A 164 -13.69 2.83 -5.10
N PRO A 165 -13.12 1.98 -5.97
CA PRO A 165 -12.17 2.43 -6.99
C PRO A 165 -12.89 3.29 -8.05
N LYS A 166 -12.25 4.37 -8.50
CA LYS A 166 -12.79 5.28 -9.52
C LYS A 166 -12.48 4.85 -10.96
N SER A 167 -11.79 3.73 -11.16
CA SER A 167 -11.50 3.17 -12.48
C SER A 167 -11.13 1.69 -12.39
N LYS A 168 -11.22 0.97 -13.54
CA LYS A 168 -10.74 -0.41 -13.66
C LYS A 168 -9.27 -0.53 -13.24
N LYS A 169 -8.43 0.43 -13.62
CA LYS A 169 -7.00 0.42 -13.30
C LYS A 169 -6.76 0.50 -11.79
N VAL A 170 -7.45 1.39 -11.10
CA VAL A 170 -7.38 1.47 -9.63
C VAL A 170 -7.90 0.17 -9.01
N ALA A 171 -9.03 -0.35 -9.46
CA ALA A 171 -9.59 -1.60 -8.94
C ALA A 171 -8.59 -2.77 -9.04
N LEU A 172 -7.97 -2.96 -10.21
CA LEU A 172 -7.00 -4.03 -10.45
C LEU A 172 -5.69 -3.85 -9.67
N LEU A 173 -5.27 -2.61 -9.44
CA LEU A 173 -4.07 -2.32 -8.63
C LEU A 173 -4.21 -2.88 -7.21
N PHE A 174 -5.41 -2.85 -6.64
CA PHE A 174 -5.70 -3.34 -5.29
C PHE A 174 -6.09 -4.84 -5.23
N GLY A 175 -5.92 -5.56 -6.32
CA GLY A 175 -6.12 -7.00 -6.39
C GLY A 175 -7.26 -7.42 -7.33
N GLU A 176 -7.51 -8.72 -7.36
CA GLU A 176 -8.52 -9.33 -8.23
C GLU A 176 -9.93 -8.78 -7.95
N THR A 177 -10.67 -8.52 -9.01
CA THR A 177 -12.03 -7.94 -8.92
C THR A 177 -12.87 -8.29 -10.13
N ASN A 178 -14.16 -8.44 -9.91
CA ASN A 178 -15.15 -8.58 -10.95
C ASN A 178 -15.69 -7.21 -11.38
N PHE A 179 -15.84 -7.00 -12.68
CA PHE A 179 -16.45 -5.80 -13.22
C PHE A 179 -17.87 -6.13 -13.69
N ILE A 180 -18.85 -5.77 -12.88
CA ILE A 180 -20.27 -6.03 -13.15
C ILE A 180 -20.88 -4.77 -13.78
N PRO A 181 -21.53 -4.87 -14.95
CA PRO A 181 -22.26 -3.74 -15.53
C PRO A 181 -23.31 -3.20 -14.55
N LEU A 182 -23.39 -1.87 -14.42
CA LEU A 182 -24.36 -1.21 -13.50
C LEU A 182 -25.80 -1.60 -13.82
N SER A 183 -26.11 -1.93 -15.07
CA SER A 183 -27.44 -2.42 -15.48
C SER A 183 -27.88 -3.72 -14.79
N MET A 184 -26.93 -4.50 -14.27
CA MET A 184 -27.20 -5.74 -13.51
C MET A 184 -27.36 -5.50 -12.00
N MET A 185 -26.98 -4.32 -11.51
CA MET A 185 -27.09 -3.89 -10.10
C MET A 185 -27.48 -2.41 -10.05
N PRO A 186 -28.69 -2.03 -10.49
CA PRO A 186 -29.05 -0.63 -10.76
C PRO A 186 -29.10 0.25 -9.49
N ASP A 187 -29.31 -0.34 -8.33
CA ASP A 187 -29.40 0.37 -7.04
C ASP A 187 -28.03 0.64 -6.40
N GLU A 188 -26.93 0.09 -6.98
CA GLU A 188 -25.59 0.29 -6.46
C GLU A 188 -25.10 1.73 -6.74
N LYS A 189 -24.65 2.40 -5.67
CA LYS A 189 -24.20 3.79 -5.74
C LYS A 189 -22.70 3.93 -6.04
N ASN A 190 -21.92 2.89 -5.75
CA ASN A 190 -20.47 2.87 -5.92
C ASN A 190 -20.10 2.28 -7.29
N TYR A 191 -20.14 3.09 -8.33
CA TYR A 191 -19.74 2.70 -9.67
C TYR A 191 -18.76 3.69 -10.29
N PHE A 192 -18.10 3.28 -11.34
CA PHE A 192 -17.25 4.13 -12.17
C PHE A 192 -17.58 3.96 -13.66
N ILE A 193 -17.23 4.97 -14.45
CA ILE A 193 -17.41 4.95 -15.91
C ILE A 193 -16.07 4.59 -16.55
N ASP A 194 -16.04 3.52 -17.32
CA ASP A 194 -14.88 3.13 -18.13
C ASP A 194 -14.61 4.19 -19.20
N SER A 195 -13.41 4.73 -19.23
CA SER A 195 -13.05 5.84 -20.12
C SER A 195 -13.07 5.45 -21.60
N LYS A 196 -12.85 4.16 -21.93
CA LYS A 196 -12.80 3.65 -23.30
C LYS A 196 -14.18 3.27 -23.80
N THR A 197 -14.94 2.48 -23.04
CA THR A 197 -16.24 1.93 -23.46
C THR A 197 -17.41 2.85 -23.12
N LYS A 198 -17.22 3.84 -22.25
CA LYS A 198 -18.26 4.72 -21.69
C LYS A 198 -19.36 3.98 -20.92
N GLN A 199 -19.14 2.70 -20.60
CA GLN A 199 -20.04 1.90 -19.79
C GLN A 199 -19.76 2.10 -18.30
N SER A 200 -20.81 1.98 -17.50
CA SER A 200 -20.72 2.05 -16.04
C SER A 200 -20.54 0.65 -15.46
N PHE A 201 -19.59 0.51 -14.56
CA PHE A 201 -19.24 -0.75 -13.91
C PHE A 201 -19.16 -0.59 -12.39
N ILE A 202 -19.51 -1.68 -11.71
CA ILE A 202 -19.29 -1.88 -10.28
C ILE A 202 -18.10 -2.82 -10.13
N SER A 203 -17.24 -2.52 -9.16
CA SER A 203 -16.11 -3.38 -8.77
C SER A 203 -16.54 -4.23 -7.58
N VAL A 204 -16.63 -5.55 -7.77
CA VAL A 204 -17.00 -6.51 -6.72
C VAL A 204 -15.85 -7.48 -6.49
N ARG A 205 -15.33 -7.52 -5.27
CA ARG A 205 -14.21 -8.40 -4.92
C ARG A 205 -14.65 -9.86 -4.86
N PRO A 206 -13.78 -10.83 -5.21
CA PRO A 206 -14.15 -12.25 -5.18
C PRO A 206 -14.66 -12.76 -3.84
N ASN A 207 -14.26 -12.16 -2.74
CA ASN A 207 -14.69 -12.51 -1.37
C ASN A 207 -16.01 -11.83 -0.94
N GLN A 208 -16.58 -10.97 -1.77
CA GLN A 208 -17.89 -10.33 -1.52
C GLN A 208 -19.07 -11.15 -2.05
N PHE A 209 -18.82 -12.35 -2.53
CA PHE A 209 -19.87 -13.27 -2.96
C PHE A 209 -20.14 -14.33 -1.90
N LYS A 210 -21.41 -14.73 -1.80
CA LYS A 210 -21.85 -15.91 -1.04
C LYS A 210 -22.80 -16.77 -1.87
N ILE A 211 -22.85 -18.05 -1.55
CA ILE A 211 -23.84 -18.95 -2.16
C ILE A 211 -25.23 -18.49 -1.72
N PHE A 212 -26.12 -18.39 -2.70
CA PHE A 212 -27.51 -18.02 -2.45
C PHE A 212 -28.25 -19.16 -1.77
N ASN A 213 -28.78 -18.92 -0.57
CA ASN A 213 -29.67 -19.81 0.14
C ASN A 213 -31.07 -19.21 0.20
N LYS A 214 -32.14 -20.04 0.11
CA LYS A 214 -33.52 -19.59 0.17
C LYS A 214 -33.90 -18.71 1.37
N ASN A 215 -33.09 -18.76 2.43
CA ASN A 215 -33.26 -17.93 3.63
C ASN A 215 -32.56 -16.55 3.51
N SER A 216 -31.90 -16.24 2.40
CA SER A 216 -31.30 -14.94 2.14
C SER A 216 -32.40 -13.95 1.76
N LEU A 217 -33.06 -13.39 2.77
CA LEU A 217 -34.15 -12.42 2.60
C LEU A 217 -33.62 -11.12 1.95
N GLY A 218 -34.18 -10.72 0.80
CA GLY A 218 -34.06 -9.37 0.26
C GLY A 218 -32.89 -9.09 -0.67
N SER A 219 -32.26 -10.09 -1.29
CA SER A 219 -31.12 -9.85 -2.19
C SER A 219 -31.60 -9.68 -3.64
N GLU A 220 -31.55 -8.45 -4.13
CA GLU A 220 -31.81 -8.11 -5.54
C GLU A 220 -30.67 -8.49 -6.49
N ASN A 221 -29.46 -8.73 -5.92
CA ASN A 221 -28.22 -8.94 -6.69
C ASN A 221 -27.82 -10.43 -6.74
N VAL A 222 -28.69 -11.27 -7.32
CA VAL A 222 -28.44 -12.71 -7.48
C VAL A 222 -27.91 -13.00 -8.87
N PHE A 223 -26.80 -13.71 -8.95
CA PHE A 223 -26.19 -14.20 -10.19
C PHE A 223 -26.33 -15.71 -10.25
N SER A 224 -26.81 -16.23 -11.38
CA SER A 224 -26.91 -17.68 -11.65
C SER A 224 -25.99 -18.04 -12.81
N GLY A 225 -25.21 -19.10 -12.66
CA GLY A 225 -24.32 -19.55 -13.72
C GLY A 225 -23.77 -20.94 -13.49
N GLU A 226 -23.00 -21.42 -14.44
CA GLU A 226 -22.34 -22.73 -14.42
C GLU A 226 -20.89 -22.57 -13.98
N ILE A 227 -20.42 -23.43 -13.08
CA ILE A 227 -19.04 -23.46 -12.60
C ILE A 227 -18.14 -23.98 -13.73
N GLN A 228 -17.26 -23.12 -14.24
CA GLN A 228 -16.31 -23.47 -15.32
C GLN A 228 -15.00 -24.06 -14.79
N SER A 229 -14.56 -23.59 -13.65
CA SER A 229 -13.33 -24.09 -13.00
C SER A 229 -13.39 -23.97 -11.49
N ILE A 230 -12.69 -24.86 -10.81
CA ILE A 230 -12.51 -24.85 -9.35
C ILE A 230 -11.04 -25.00 -9.07
N LYS A 231 -10.46 -24.12 -8.26
CA LYS A 231 -9.05 -24.15 -7.83
C LYS A 231 -8.97 -23.99 -6.31
N GLU A 232 -8.13 -24.76 -5.67
CA GLU A 232 -7.81 -24.55 -4.27
C GLU A 232 -6.76 -23.42 -4.12
N VAL A 233 -7.08 -22.42 -3.31
CA VAL A 233 -6.19 -21.29 -3.03
C VAL A 233 -6.11 -21.08 -1.52
N ALA A 234 -5.01 -21.49 -0.92
CA ALA A 234 -4.78 -21.44 0.52
C ALA A 234 -5.96 -22.08 1.32
N SER A 235 -6.70 -21.30 2.10
CA SER A 235 -7.82 -21.77 2.92
C SER A 235 -9.18 -21.72 2.21
N LYS A 236 -9.24 -21.27 0.95
CA LYS A 236 -10.46 -21.07 0.17
C LYS A 236 -10.45 -21.87 -1.12
N ILE A 237 -11.60 -21.96 -1.75
CA ILE A 237 -11.75 -22.36 -3.14
C ILE A 237 -12.04 -21.13 -4.00
N GLN A 238 -11.36 -21.02 -5.12
CA GLN A 238 -11.64 -20.06 -6.17
C GLN A 238 -12.43 -20.75 -7.24
N ILE A 239 -13.58 -20.20 -7.59
CA ILE A 239 -14.40 -20.67 -8.72
C ILE A 239 -14.49 -19.61 -9.80
N GLU A 240 -14.53 -20.03 -11.04
CA GLU A 240 -15.00 -19.23 -12.18
C GLU A 240 -16.43 -19.62 -12.50
N LEU A 241 -17.35 -18.68 -12.32
CA LEU A 241 -18.77 -18.84 -12.60
C LEU A 241 -19.11 -18.13 -13.91
N LYS A 242 -19.65 -18.85 -14.91
CA LYS A 242 -20.12 -18.28 -16.18
C LYS A 242 -21.60 -17.97 -16.07
N CYS A 243 -21.94 -16.69 -15.99
CA CYS A 243 -23.30 -16.16 -15.96
C CYS A 243 -23.59 -15.52 -17.31
N GLU A 244 -24.40 -16.12 -18.18
CA GLU A 244 -24.72 -15.61 -19.51
C GLU A 244 -23.53 -14.96 -20.25
N ASN A 245 -23.39 -13.63 -20.15
CA ASN A 245 -22.32 -12.85 -20.79
C ASN A 245 -21.23 -12.36 -19.83
N LEU A 246 -21.22 -12.88 -18.59
CA LEU A 246 -20.29 -12.42 -17.53
C LEU A 246 -19.57 -13.63 -16.91
N PHE A 247 -18.27 -13.48 -16.70
CA PHE A 247 -17.49 -14.40 -15.91
C PHE A 247 -17.20 -13.77 -14.54
N LEU A 248 -17.50 -14.51 -13.46
CA LEU A 248 -17.26 -14.07 -12.10
C LEU A 248 -16.22 -14.98 -11.45
N THR A 249 -15.17 -14.36 -10.91
CA THR A 249 -14.24 -15.03 -10.00
C THR A 249 -14.73 -14.86 -8.57
N ILE A 250 -14.89 -15.96 -7.85
CA ILE A 250 -15.52 -16.00 -6.52
C ILE A 250 -14.65 -16.82 -5.57
N PHE A 251 -14.47 -16.34 -4.35
CA PHE A 251 -13.79 -17.08 -3.27
C PHE A 251 -14.80 -17.56 -2.25
N LEU A 252 -14.88 -18.87 -2.07
CA LEU A 252 -15.74 -19.54 -1.11
C LEU A 252 -14.94 -20.34 -0.09
N ASP A 253 -15.58 -20.73 1.01
CA ASP A 253 -14.96 -21.59 2.00
C ASP A 253 -14.83 -23.03 1.50
N ARG A 254 -13.80 -23.76 1.95
CA ARG A 254 -13.52 -25.15 1.51
C ARG A 254 -14.61 -26.17 1.92
N SER A 255 -15.50 -25.81 2.83
CA SER A 255 -16.61 -26.67 3.27
C SER A 255 -17.68 -26.91 2.20
N GLU A 256 -17.64 -26.17 1.09
CA GLU A 256 -18.60 -26.27 0.00
C GLU A 256 -18.20 -27.40 -0.96
N ASN A 257 -19.06 -28.44 -1.05
CA ASN A 257 -18.89 -29.54 -2.00
C ASN A 257 -19.39 -29.12 -3.38
N LEU A 258 -18.56 -28.40 -4.15
CA LEU A 258 -18.88 -27.90 -5.48
C LEU A 258 -18.24 -28.79 -6.55
N ILE A 259 -18.90 -28.92 -7.69
CA ILE A 259 -18.46 -29.73 -8.84
C ILE A 259 -18.44 -28.85 -10.08
N GLN A 260 -17.41 -28.98 -10.91
CA GLN A 260 -17.33 -28.33 -12.21
C GLN A 260 -18.53 -28.77 -13.10
N GLY A 261 -19.12 -27.83 -13.82
CA GLY A 261 -20.34 -28.03 -14.60
C GLY A 261 -21.64 -27.90 -13.79
N GLN A 262 -21.55 -27.72 -12.46
CA GLN A 262 -22.72 -27.51 -11.62
C GLN A 262 -23.28 -26.09 -11.78
N GLU A 263 -24.59 -25.95 -11.82
CA GLU A 263 -25.26 -24.65 -11.70
C GLU A 263 -25.15 -24.14 -10.24
N LEU A 264 -24.77 -22.89 -10.09
CA LEU A 264 -24.66 -22.23 -8.81
C LEU A 264 -25.33 -20.86 -8.85
N LYS A 265 -25.99 -20.51 -7.76
CA LYS A 265 -26.52 -19.16 -7.52
C LYS A 265 -25.71 -18.49 -6.42
N VAL A 266 -25.28 -17.27 -6.68
CA VAL A 266 -24.50 -16.46 -5.74
C VAL A 266 -25.09 -15.08 -5.58
N ILE A 267 -24.83 -14.46 -4.44
CA ILE A 267 -25.26 -13.08 -4.13
C ILE A 267 -24.03 -12.24 -3.78
N VAL A 268 -24.10 -10.96 -4.07
CA VAL A 268 -23.14 -9.95 -3.57
C VAL A 268 -23.61 -9.49 -2.20
N ILE A 269 -22.65 -9.41 -1.21
CA ILE A 269 -22.89 -9.03 0.18
C ILE A 269 -22.26 -7.70 0.53
#